data_cf20450de13c9eae6550dbc5f530c35b
#
_entry.id   cf20450de13c9eae6550dbc5f530c35b
#
_cell.length_a   1.000
_cell.length_b   1.000
_cell.length_c   1.000
_cell.angle_alpha   90.00
_cell.angle_beta   90.00
_cell.angle_gamma   90.00
#
_symmetry.space_group_name_H-M   'P 1'
#
loop_
_entity.id
_entity.type
_entity.pdbx_description
1 polymer ?
#
loop_
_entity_poly.entity_id
_entity_poly.type
_entity_poly.pdbx_seq_one_letter_code
_entity_poly.pdbx_strand_id
1 'polypeptide(L)'
;MENMGAFQFRGVQLDLARQMETLDFIYEFIDFIGKSGYNTLVLYLEGRIKTKSFPYPVAGEYYTPEEMKAVVSYASKKNIDVIPVVSVLGHAELFLKHKEMKHLAEIRGDAKSTLEETINHVFCPSLPETFDFIKNYLSEIAAIFPSKYFHVGCDEVWDFGCCSICRDRIHNGESHGDIFAKYITDMHGFIKNELGKDMIVWDDLFECYPNALAKIPNDVILCCWNYDRRVDLPKAHFKSRLEEDLLAKYEKLGFKYIFAPSTFLVANIESFTTYSSKYSPLGGLLTVWEKSLNFMYEVMPLVHYAGRLWSGKDINFNDAIKDVFGCGDNIFFDALRSNYEIKATHPTRLSPLSYLAGPITEFEAIIKSSSETNSDIFSLFLERCINDNARNMLEDILVSLEWKKIMFKLRTVVEELYSFDEKCPDIARRKYITSEMAEMIDRYLKKKLDQWKRFRKGISSAGIEKTFTEFRNKVLELAETSAKAAGVLKVKFFLPDMYNAQKCKFTIVFEDGSTEIAAEGIFKNYEMNDAYFIYKFPYYTTRQPVSVRIESWLYGGLGIAYLEIISRKSCFYPVSICNVKGNVQSIQHILVNDLRFCYLGETDMNALLQMPELTKRKHGLTLVLGERQEE
;
A
#
# COMPACT_ATOMS: atom_id res chain seq x y z
N MET A 1 4.45 10.26 28.04
CA MET A 1 4.85 11.39 27.16
C MET A 1 4.78 12.63 28.02
N GLU A 2 5.92 13.29 28.25
CA GLU A 2 5.93 14.55 28.99
C GLU A 2 5.10 15.58 28.23
N ASN A 3 4.38 16.45 28.95
CA ASN A 3 3.40 17.45 28.50
C ASN A 3 3.77 18.09 27.14
N MET A 4 3.38 17.48 26.04
CA MET A 4 3.50 18.09 24.72
C MET A 4 2.43 19.17 24.59
N GLY A 5 2.82 20.39 24.28
CA GLY A 5 1.87 21.45 23.91
C GLY A 5 1.07 21.04 22.65
N ALA A 6 -0.05 21.70 22.41
CA ALA A 6 -0.82 21.47 21.20
C ALA A 6 -0.01 21.85 19.94
N PHE A 7 0.04 20.96 18.94
CA PHE A 7 0.61 21.31 17.63
C PHE A 7 -0.23 22.40 16.94
N GLN A 8 0.45 23.28 16.20
CA GLN A 8 -0.23 24.33 15.45
C GLN A 8 -1.09 23.76 14.31
N PHE A 9 -0.53 22.80 13.56
CA PHE A 9 -1.21 22.09 12.50
C PHE A 9 -1.65 20.70 13.01
N ARG A 10 -2.94 20.44 13.01
CA ARG A 10 -3.52 19.16 13.40
C ARG A 10 -4.48 18.73 12.31
N GLY A 11 -3.93 18.06 11.31
CA GLY A 11 -4.65 17.65 10.10
C GLY A 11 -5.07 16.19 10.13
N VAL A 12 -6.19 15.91 9.48
CA VAL A 12 -6.56 14.55 9.08
C VAL A 12 -6.93 14.54 7.60
N GLN A 13 -6.45 13.54 6.88
CA GLN A 13 -6.74 13.37 5.46
C GLN A 13 -7.94 12.44 5.27
N LEU A 14 -8.81 12.81 4.33
CA LEU A 14 -9.86 11.96 3.78
C LEU A 14 -9.56 11.68 2.31
N ASP A 15 -9.36 10.40 1.96
CA ASP A 15 -9.07 9.96 0.60
C ASP A 15 -10.36 9.86 -0.22
N LEU A 16 -10.64 10.88 -1.02
CA LEU A 16 -11.77 10.94 -1.94
C LEU A 16 -11.42 10.53 -3.37
N ALA A 17 -10.13 10.29 -3.66
CA ALA A 17 -9.68 9.88 -4.99
C ALA A 17 -9.98 8.40 -5.26
N ARG A 18 -9.69 7.54 -4.29
CA ARG A 18 -9.87 6.09 -4.43
C ARG A 18 -11.31 5.67 -4.19
N GLN A 19 -12.04 6.43 -3.38
CA GLN A 19 -13.47 6.23 -3.12
C GLN A 19 -14.14 7.57 -2.83
N MET A 20 -15.43 7.64 -3.08
CA MET A 20 -16.18 8.88 -2.97
C MET A 20 -17.23 8.76 -1.87
N GLU A 21 -17.05 9.51 -0.81
CA GLU A 21 -18.01 9.61 0.28
C GLU A 21 -19.19 10.50 -0.10
N THR A 22 -20.36 10.27 0.50
CA THR A 22 -21.50 11.20 0.38
C THR A 22 -21.20 12.50 1.13
N LEU A 23 -21.87 13.58 0.75
CA LEU A 23 -21.71 14.87 1.46
C LEU A 23 -22.16 14.77 2.92
N ASP A 24 -23.21 14.02 3.20
CA ASP A 24 -23.70 13.79 4.57
C ASP A 24 -22.64 13.16 5.43
N PHE A 25 -21.93 12.13 4.92
CA PHE A 25 -20.80 11.54 5.63
C PHE A 25 -19.64 12.54 5.83
N ILE A 26 -19.32 13.35 4.81
CA ILE A 26 -18.26 14.36 4.94
C ILE A 26 -18.62 15.39 6.03
N TYR A 27 -19.88 15.82 6.13
CA TYR A 27 -20.32 16.72 7.20
C TYR A 27 -20.22 16.05 8.58
N GLU A 28 -20.66 14.81 8.70
CA GLU A 28 -20.52 14.03 9.94
C GLU A 28 -19.06 13.88 10.33
N PHE A 29 -18.18 13.60 9.38
CA PHE A 29 -16.73 13.49 9.60
C PHE A 29 -16.14 14.83 10.08
N ILE A 30 -16.55 15.96 9.49
CA ILE A 30 -16.13 17.30 9.95
C ILE A 30 -16.54 17.53 11.41
N ASP A 31 -17.77 17.17 11.79
CA ASP A 31 -18.23 17.30 13.18
C ASP A 31 -17.44 16.41 14.13
N PHE A 32 -17.12 15.19 13.70
CA PHE A 32 -16.33 14.24 14.48
C PHE A 32 -14.90 14.72 14.71
N ILE A 33 -14.21 15.17 13.66
CA ILE A 33 -12.81 15.62 13.76
C ILE A 33 -12.68 16.91 14.57
N GLY A 34 -13.67 17.82 14.47
CA GLY A 34 -13.72 19.02 15.31
C GLY A 34 -13.78 18.68 16.80
N LYS A 35 -14.62 17.72 17.19
CA LYS A 35 -14.69 17.21 18.58
C LYS A 35 -13.41 16.48 18.99
N SER A 36 -12.70 15.87 18.04
CA SER A 36 -11.45 15.14 18.25
C SER A 36 -10.22 16.03 18.39
N GLY A 37 -10.35 17.35 18.16
CA GLY A 37 -9.26 18.33 18.37
C GLY A 37 -8.48 18.70 17.11
N TYR A 38 -8.91 18.27 15.94
CA TYR A 38 -8.34 18.71 14.67
C TYR A 38 -8.77 20.15 14.33
N ASN A 39 -7.91 20.86 13.59
CA ASN A 39 -8.21 22.17 13.02
C ASN A 39 -8.08 22.19 11.49
N THR A 40 -7.74 21.06 10.89
CA THR A 40 -7.50 20.96 9.44
C THR A 40 -8.05 19.64 8.89
N LEU A 41 -8.82 19.73 7.82
CA LEU A 41 -9.23 18.62 6.99
C LEU A 41 -8.48 18.67 5.66
N VAL A 42 -7.78 17.62 5.30
CA VAL A 42 -7.09 17.49 4.04
C VAL A 42 -7.90 16.56 3.12
N LEU A 43 -8.36 17.06 1.99
CA LEU A 43 -9.12 16.27 1.01
C LEU A 43 -8.19 15.82 -0.10
N TYR A 44 -7.91 14.51 -0.16
CA TYR A 44 -7.11 13.91 -1.23
C TYR A 44 -8.02 13.66 -2.44
N LEU A 45 -7.88 14.49 -3.47
CA LEU A 45 -8.89 14.63 -4.53
C LEU A 45 -8.43 14.10 -5.89
N GLU A 46 -7.15 14.23 -6.25
CA GLU A 46 -6.68 14.01 -7.63
C GLU A 46 -7.62 14.71 -8.64
N GLY A 47 -8.17 13.96 -9.62
CA GLY A 47 -9.13 14.44 -10.63
C GLY A 47 -10.61 14.34 -10.24
N ARG A 48 -10.97 14.33 -8.94
CA ARG A 48 -12.37 14.15 -8.50
C ARG A 48 -13.25 15.40 -8.53
N ILE A 49 -12.71 16.55 -8.87
CA ILE A 49 -13.52 17.75 -9.08
C ILE A 49 -13.61 18.02 -10.58
N LYS A 50 -14.83 18.05 -11.09
CA LYS A 50 -15.08 18.40 -12.48
C LYS A 50 -15.00 19.90 -12.65
N THR A 51 -14.12 20.36 -13.56
CA THR A 51 -13.88 21.77 -13.82
C THR A 51 -13.98 22.06 -15.34
N LYS A 52 -13.78 23.31 -15.73
CA LYS A 52 -13.74 23.68 -17.16
C LYS A 52 -12.50 23.10 -17.85
N SER A 53 -11.35 23.12 -17.15
CA SER A 53 -10.10 22.55 -17.68
C SER A 53 -10.08 21.02 -17.67
N PHE A 54 -10.93 20.39 -16.83
CA PHE A 54 -11.06 18.93 -16.73
C PHE A 54 -12.54 18.50 -16.75
N PRO A 55 -13.21 18.53 -17.92
CA PRO A 55 -14.64 18.25 -18.06
C PRO A 55 -14.99 16.75 -18.22
N TYR A 56 -14.00 15.86 -18.26
CA TYR A 56 -14.12 14.46 -18.70
C TYR A 56 -14.77 13.49 -17.71
N PRO A 57 -14.72 13.65 -16.36
CA PRO A 57 -15.37 12.72 -15.45
C PRO A 57 -16.87 12.59 -15.73
N VAL A 58 -17.37 11.34 -15.73
CA VAL A 58 -18.77 11.03 -15.95
C VAL A 58 -19.60 11.19 -14.67
N ALA A 59 -20.91 11.27 -14.80
CA ALA A 59 -21.82 11.44 -13.67
C ALA A 59 -21.57 10.35 -12.59
N GLY A 60 -21.44 10.79 -11.34
CA GLY A 60 -21.13 9.93 -10.20
C GLY A 60 -19.65 9.76 -9.90
N GLU A 61 -18.74 10.12 -10.81
CA GLU A 61 -17.28 10.03 -10.61
C GLU A 61 -16.63 11.31 -10.12
N TYR A 62 -17.39 12.34 -9.82
CA TYR A 62 -16.85 13.64 -9.43
C TYR A 62 -17.71 14.33 -8.38
N TYR A 63 -17.12 15.33 -7.73
CA TYR A 63 -17.81 16.37 -6.99
C TYR A 63 -17.90 17.63 -7.83
N THR A 64 -18.97 18.39 -7.68
CA THR A 64 -19.08 19.70 -8.30
C THR A 64 -18.34 20.76 -7.47
N PRO A 65 -17.92 21.88 -8.07
CA PRO A 65 -17.39 23.02 -7.33
C PRO A 65 -18.32 23.50 -6.22
N GLU A 66 -19.64 23.49 -6.47
CA GLU A 66 -20.66 23.92 -5.51
C GLU A 66 -20.74 22.98 -4.31
N GLU A 67 -20.69 21.66 -4.52
CA GLU A 67 -20.63 20.67 -3.46
C GLU A 67 -19.41 20.90 -2.56
N MET A 68 -18.22 21.14 -3.15
CA MET A 68 -17.00 21.36 -2.38
C MET A 68 -16.99 22.73 -1.67
N LYS A 69 -17.53 23.78 -2.27
CA LYS A 69 -17.74 25.07 -1.58
C LYS A 69 -18.67 24.92 -0.36
N ALA A 70 -19.70 24.10 -0.47
CA ALA A 70 -20.57 23.82 0.67
C ALA A 70 -19.82 23.08 1.79
N VAL A 71 -18.98 22.10 1.46
CA VAL A 71 -18.10 21.41 2.43
C VAL A 71 -17.17 22.39 3.11
N VAL A 72 -16.49 23.25 2.35
CA VAL A 72 -15.58 24.29 2.88
C VAL A 72 -16.32 25.24 3.82
N SER A 73 -17.49 25.72 3.39
CA SER A 73 -18.33 26.61 4.21
C SER A 73 -18.79 25.95 5.51
N TYR A 74 -19.15 24.66 5.47
CA TYR A 74 -19.52 23.90 6.65
C TYR A 74 -18.34 23.74 7.63
N ALA A 75 -17.17 23.35 7.14
CA ALA A 75 -15.95 23.17 7.92
C ALA A 75 -15.51 24.49 8.58
N SER A 76 -15.58 25.61 7.84
CA SER A 76 -15.22 26.93 8.36
C SER A 76 -16.08 27.34 9.58
N LYS A 77 -17.38 27.00 9.61
CA LYS A 77 -18.26 27.24 10.78
C LYS A 77 -17.83 26.43 12.01
N LYS A 78 -17.01 25.41 11.83
CA LYS A 78 -16.45 24.55 12.88
C LYS A 78 -14.98 24.90 13.20
N ASN A 79 -14.45 26.00 12.64
CA ASN A 79 -13.05 26.41 12.73
C ASN A 79 -12.08 25.33 12.19
N ILE A 80 -12.48 24.64 11.12
CA ILE A 80 -11.67 23.65 10.41
C ILE A 80 -11.30 24.22 9.05
N ASP A 81 -10.00 24.36 8.79
CA ASP A 81 -9.46 24.69 7.48
C ASP A 81 -9.53 23.47 6.54
N VAL A 82 -9.84 23.69 5.27
CA VAL A 82 -9.93 22.59 4.28
C VAL A 82 -8.88 22.79 3.21
N ILE A 83 -7.91 21.86 3.15
CA ILE A 83 -6.79 21.89 2.22
C ILE A 83 -7.04 20.83 1.12
N PRO A 84 -7.03 21.21 -0.17
CA PRO A 84 -7.08 20.24 -1.27
C PRO A 84 -5.71 19.59 -1.48
N VAL A 85 -5.70 18.30 -1.81
CA VAL A 85 -4.54 17.61 -2.40
C VAL A 85 -4.87 17.27 -3.84
N VAL A 86 -4.09 17.82 -4.76
CA VAL A 86 -4.13 17.48 -6.18
C VAL A 86 -2.75 16.99 -6.59
N SER A 87 -2.64 15.73 -6.93
CA SER A 87 -1.36 15.16 -7.38
C SER A 87 -1.01 15.69 -8.77
N VAL A 88 0.10 16.42 -8.83
CA VAL A 88 0.53 17.11 -10.06
C VAL A 88 1.65 16.40 -10.80
N LEU A 89 2.13 15.26 -10.30
CA LEU A 89 3.20 14.47 -10.91
C LEU A 89 2.91 12.97 -10.87
N GLY A 90 3.07 12.29 -9.71
CA GLY A 90 2.58 10.92 -9.47
C GLY A 90 1.09 10.89 -9.20
N HIS A 91 0.50 9.71 -9.11
CA HIS A 91 -0.94 9.49 -8.82
C HIS A 91 -1.88 10.31 -9.73
N ALA A 92 -1.57 10.32 -11.04
CA ALA A 92 -2.35 11.04 -12.05
C ALA A 92 -3.36 10.15 -12.79
N GLU A 93 -3.66 8.94 -12.29
CA GLU A 93 -4.49 7.93 -12.94
C GLU A 93 -5.87 8.45 -13.29
N LEU A 94 -6.49 9.21 -12.39
CA LEU A 94 -7.84 9.76 -12.62
C LEU A 94 -7.88 10.77 -13.77
N PHE A 95 -6.76 11.45 -14.05
CA PHE A 95 -6.63 12.31 -15.22
C PHE A 95 -6.27 11.50 -16.46
N LEU A 96 -5.22 10.68 -16.37
CA LEU A 96 -4.60 10.01 -17.51
C LEU A 96 -5.40 8.80 -18.04
N LYS A 97 -6.44 8.33 -17.31
CA LYS A 97 -7.39 7.34 -17.84
C LYS A 97 -8.20 7.87 -19.04
N HIS A 98 -8.36 9.20 -19.15
CA HIS A 98 -9.09 9.82 -20.24
C HIS A 98 -8.20 9.97 -21.47
N LYS A 99 -8.73 9.60 -22.65
CA LYS A 99 -7.97 9.60 -23.92
C LYS A 99 -7.42 10.98 -24.26
N GLU A 100 -8.15 12.03 -23.91
CA GLU A 100 -7.81 13.43 -24.13
C GLU A 100 -6.60 13.87 -23.31
N MET A 101 -6.27 13.16 -22.23
CA MET A 101 -5.20 13.49 -21.29
C MET A 101 -3.95 12.61 -21.46
N LYS A 102 -4.04 11.52 -22.20
CA LYS A 102 -2.94 10.54 -22.32
C LYS A 102 -1.64 11.12 -22.89
N HIS A 103 -1.74 12.18 -23.71
CA HIS A 103 -0.57 12.85 -24.27
C HIS A 103 0.28 13.58 -23.23
N LEU A 104 -0.28 13.87 -22.03
CA LEU A 104 0.40 14.51 -20.91
C LEU A 104 1.20 13.53 -20.05
N ALA A 105 1.00 12.22 -20.27
CA ALA A 105 1.66 11.18 -19.47
C ALA A 105 3.16 11.10 -19.77
N GLU A 106 3.93 10.66 -18.76
CA GLU A 106 5.34 10.30 -18.95
C GLU A 106 5.47 9.07 -19.87
N ILE A 107 4.58 8.08 -19.71
CA ILE A 107 4.52 6.92 -20.61
C ILE A 107 3.65 7.24 -21.81
N ARG A 108 4.31 7.67 -22.91
CA ARG A 108 3.72 7.96 -24.23
C ARG A 108 4.69 7.64 -25.35
N GLY A 109 4.19 7.49 -26.58
CA GLY A 109 5.00 7.16 -27.76
C GLY A 109 5.72 5.81 -27.60
N ASP A 110 7.04 5.83 -27.63
CA ASP A 110 7.92 4.66 -27.46
C ASP A 110 8.31 4.39 -26.00
N ALA A 111 7.90 5.25 -25.07
CA ALA A 111 8.18 5.10 -23.66
C ALA A 111 7.48 3.86 -23.07
N LYS A 112 8.20 3.10 -22.23
CA LYS A 112 7.67 1.94 -21.53
C LYS A 112 7.76 2.15 -20.03
N SER A 113 6.73 1.72 -19.33
CA SER A 113 6.75 1.69 -17.88
C SER A 113 7.88 0.82 -17.35
N THR A 114 8.58 1.29 -16.34
CA THR A 114 9.61 0.54 -15.63
C THR A 114 9.01 -0.61 -14.81
N LEU A 115 7.74 -0.51 -14.45
CA LEU A 115 6.99 -1.53 -13.69
C LEU A 115 6.17 -2.46 -14.58
N GLU A 116 6.28 -2.34 -15.92
CA GLU A 116 5.44 -3.07 -16.88
C GLU A 116 3.92 -2.86 -16.64
N GLU A 117 3.55 -1.77 -15.96
CA GLU A 117 2.15 -1.43 -15.72
C GLU A 117 1.49 -0.87 -16.99
N THR A 118 0.22 -1.18 -17.17
CA THR A 118 -0.58 -0.72 -18.32
C THR A 118 -1.28 0.62 -18.05
N ILE A 119 -1.25 1.09 -16.82
CA ILE A 119 -1.93 2.31 -16.38
C ILE A 119 -0.92 3.45 -16.26
N ASN A 120 -1.16 4.53 -17.01
CA ASN A 120 -0.38 5.76 -16.87
C ASN A 120 -0.76 6.45 -15.55
N HIS A 121 0.21 6.66 -14.67
CA HIS A 121 0.00 7.32 -13.38
C HIS A 121 0.96 8.49 -13.12
N VAL A 122 1.80 8.84 -14.11
CA VAL A 122 2.77 9.93 -13.99
C VAL A 122 2.57 10.94 -15.11
N PHE A 123 2.41 12.21 -14.75
CA PHE A 123 2.52 13.33 -15.67
C PHE A 123 3.96 13.56 -16.12
N CYS A 124 4.17 14.02 -17.33
CA CYS A 124 5.50 14.38 -17.79
C CYS A 124 5.93 15.77 -17.25
N PRO A 125 6.97 15.85 -16.39
CA PRO A 125 7.41 17.12 -15.81
C PRO A 125 8.13 18.04 -16.82
N SER A 126 8.52 17.50 -17.97
CA SER A 126 9.28 18.24 -19.00
C SER A 126 8.42 18.70 -20.16
N LEU A 127 7.12 18.37 -20.17
CA LEU A 127 6.20 18.77 -21.23
C LEU A 127 5.47 20.06 -20.84
N PRO A 128 5.62 21.17 -21.58
CA PRO A 128 4.97 22.45 -21.27
C PRO A 128 3.44 22.33 -21.15
N GLU A 129 2.80 21.57 -22.04
CA GLU A 129 1.35 21.37 -22.05
C GLU A 129 0.85 20.70 -20.76
N THR A 130 1.68 19.87 -20.13
CA THR A 130 1.36 19.28 -18.83
C THR A 130 1.29 20.37 -17.76
N PHE A 131 2.29 21.25 -17.72
CA PHE A 131 2.34 22.34 -16.76
C PHE A 131 1.19 23.33 -16.96
N ASP A 132 0.86 23.66 -18.22
CA ASP A 132 -0.26 24.53 -18.55
C ASP A 132 -1.60 23.96 -18.13
N PHE A 133 -1.84 22.67 -18.38
CA PHE A 133 -3.03 21.97 -17.89
C PHE A 133 -3.14 22.04 -16.37
N ILE A 134 -2.04 21.70 -15.67
CA ILE A 134 -2.01 21.67 -14.20
C ILE A 134 -2.29 23.08 -13.64
N LYS A 135 -1.66 24.13 -14.17
CA LYS A 135 -1.91 25.51 -13.74
C LYS A 135 -3.39 25.90 -13.88
N ASN A 136 -4.01 25.59 -15.01
CA ASN A 136 -5.43 25.86 -15.22
C ASN A 136 -6.31 25.12 -14.22
N TYR A 137 -6.07 23.82 -14.03
CA TYR A 137 -6.83 23.01 -13.11
C TYR A 137 -6.67 23.48 -11.65
N LEU A 138 -5.42 23.70 -11.20
CA LEU A 138 -5.15 24.17 -9.83
C LEU A 138 -5.74 25.57 -9.58
N SER A 139 -5.78 26.45 -10.57
CA SER A 139 -6.43 27.78 -10.46
C SER A 139 -7.93 27.63 -10.17
N GLU A 140 -8.59 26.72 -10.86
CA GLU A 140 -10.03 26.45 -10.64
C GLU A 140 -10.26 25.80 -9.26
N ILE A 141 -9.37 24.90 -8.81
CA ILE A 141 -9.43 24.30 -7.48
C ILE A 141 -9.17 25.34 -6.40
N ALA A 142 -8.16 26.19 -6.56
CA ALA A 142 -7.83 27.25 -5.59
C ALA A 142 -9.00 28.24 -5.36
N ALA A 143 -9.82 28.46 -6.38
CA ALA A 143 -11.03 29.28 -6.25
C ALA A 143 -12.14 28.63 -5.42
N ILE A 144 -12.08 27.33 -5.18
CA ILE A 144 -13.02 26.59 -4.32
C ILE A 144 -12.54 26.56 -2.87
N PHE A 145 -11.21 26.41 -2.65
CA PHE A 145 -10.58 26.21 -1.36
C PHE A 145 -9.80 27.46 -0.92
N PRO A 146 -10.33 28.23 0.03
CA PRO A 146 -9.70 29.50 0.48
C PRO A 146 -8.51 29.31 1.42
N SER A 147 -8.19 28.06 1.84
CA SER A 147 -7.01 27.78 2.66
C SER A 147 -5.76 28.48 2.13
N LYS A 148 -4.91 28.98 3.02
CA LYS A 148 -3.60 29.50 2.63
C LYS A 148 -2.64 28.41 2.14
N TYR A 149 -2.98 27.14 2.34
CA TYR A 149 -2.18 26.01 1.93
C TYR A 149 -2.76 25.33 0.67
N PHE A 150 -1.87 24.78 -0.13
CA PHE A 150 -2.21 23.91 -1.24
C PHE A 150 -1.25 22.72 -1.30
N HIS A 151 -1.75 21.49 -1.24
CA HIS A 151 -0.93 20.29 -1.31
C HIS A 151 -0.91 19.75 -2.73
N VAL A 152 0.30 19.63 -3.31
CA VAL A 152 0.48 19.26 -4.71
C VAL A 152 0.86 17.77 -4.92
N GLY A 153 0.84 16.95 -3.87
CA GLY A 153 1.20 15.54 -3.98
C GLY A 153 2.68 15.33 -4.29
N CYS A 154 2.98 14.79 -5.47
CA CYS A 154 4.31 14.48 -6.00
C CYS A 154 5.00 13.27 -5.39
N ASP A 155 4.25 12.36 -4.77
CA ASP A 155 4.71 11.11 -4.21
C ASP A 155 4.72 9.97 -5.24
N GLU A 156 5.51 8.93 -4.96
CA GLU A 156 5.53 7.64 -5.67
C GLU A 156 5.64 7.72 -7.20
N VAL A 157 6.50 8.59 -7.70
CA VAL A 157 6.67 8.82 -9.15
C VAL A 157 7.55 7.73 -9.77
N TRP A 158 6.94 6.59 -10.10
CA TRP A 158 7.65 5.38 -10.51
C TRP A 158 8.24 5.44 -11.92
N ASP A 159 7.52 6.02 -12.88
CA ASP A 159 7.89 6.08 -14.30
C ASP A 159 8.57 7.41 -14.69
N PHE A 160 9.29 8.01 -13.77
CA PHE A 160 9.96 9.29 -13.98
C PHE A 160 11.17 9.17 -14.92
N GLY A 161 11.28 10.05 -15.88
CA GLY A 161 12.41 10.08 -16.82
C GLY A 161 12.30 9.11 -18.01
N CYS A 162 11.13 8.51 -18.25
CA CYS A 162 10.93 7.46 -19.26
C CYS A 162 10.62 7.98 -20.67
N CYS A 163 10.04 9.18 -20.83
CA CYS A 163 9.70 9.72 -22.14
C CYS A 163 10.92 10.26 -22.89
N SER A 164 10.80 10.44 -24.21
CA SER A 164 11.89 10.97 -25.03
C SER A 164 12.40 12.31 -24.54
N ILE A 165 11.52 13.25 -24.19
CA ILE A 165 11.90 14.59 -23.72
C ILE A 165 12.72 14.51 -22.43
N CYS A 166 12.29 13.73 -21.45
CA CYS A 166 13.02 13.54 -20.20
C CYS A 166 14.34 12.80 -20.42
N ARG A 167 14.36 11.78 -21.28
CA ARG A 167 15.60 11.08 -21.66
C ARG A 167 16.61 12.02 -22.32
N ASP A 168 16.17 12.89 -23.23
CA ASP A 168 17.06 13.86 -23.89
C ASP A 168 17.67 14.83 -22.87
N ARG A 169 16.91 15.31 -21.89
CA ARG A 169 17.45 16.14 -20.81
C ARG A 169 18.51 15.40 -20.00
N ILE A 170 18.26 14.13 -19.67
CA ILE A 170 19.20 13.29 -18.94
C ILE A 170 20.46 13.03 -19.77
N HIS A 171 20.34 12.75 -21.06
CA HIS A 171 21.49 12.60 -21.98
C HIS A 171 22.32 13.87 -22.11
N ASN A 172 21.69 15.04 -21.99
CA ASN A 172 22.37 16.33 -22.00
C ASN A 172 22.94 16.75 -20.62
N GLY A 173 22.95 15.83 -19.65
CA GLY A 173 23.65 16.00 -18.37
C GLY A 173 22.80 16.43 -17.20
N GLU A 174 21.47 16.57 -17.33
CA GLU A 174 20.60 16.79 -16.18
C GLU A 174 20.36 15.46 -15.45
N SER A 175 20.42 15.46 -14.12
CA SER A 175 19.99 14.30 -13.33
C SER A 175 18.46 14.29 -13.15
N HIS A 176 17.89 13.14 -12.78
CA HIS A 176 16.48 13.06 -12.38
C HIS A 176 16.15 14.07 -11.27
N GLY A 177 17.07 14.21 -10.28
CA GLY A 177 16.91 15.19 -9.21
C GLY A 177 16.90 16.64 -9.70
N ASP A 178 17.62 16.98 -10.78
CA ASP A 178 17.60 18.32 -11.39
C ASP A 178 16.24 18.61 -12.04
N ILE A 179 15.74 17.64 -12.79
CA ILE A 179 14.42 17.75 -13.44
C ILE A 179 13.33 17.89 -12.40
N PHE A 180 13.38 17.09 -11.32
CA PHE A 180 12.41 17.14 -10.22
C PHE A 180 12.49 18.48 -9.47
N ALA A 181 13.69 18.92 -9.08
CA ALA A 181 13.88 20.18 -8.37
C ALA A 181 13.37 21.39 -9.19
N LYS A 182 13.64 21.39 -10.50
CA LYS A 182 13.11 22.44 -11.38
C LYS A 182 11.59 22.41 -11.42
N TYR A 183 10.98 21.24 -11.58
CA TYR A 183 9.53 21.10 -11.61
C TYR A 183 8.88 21.61 -10.32
N ILE A 184 9.42 21.22 -9.16
CA ILE A 184 8.95 21.68 -7.83
C ILE A 184 9.12 23.20 -7.70
N THR A 185 10.25 23.75 -8.17
CA THR A 185 10.50 25.22 -8.10
C THR A 185 9.52 25.99 -8.99
N ASP A 186 9.27 25.53 -10.21
CA ASP A 186 8.31 26.15 -11.13
C ASP A 186 6.87 26.09 -10.55
N MET A 187 6.50 24.94 -9.98
CA MET A 187 5.20 24.75 -9.31
C MET A 187 5.06 25.64 -8.08
N HIS A 188 6.11 25.71 -7.24
CA HIS A 188 6.13 26.63 -6.09
C HIS A 188 5.96 28.09 -6.54
N GLY A 189 6.68 28.52 -7.59
CA GLY A 189 6.54 29.86 -8.15
C GLY A 189 5.09 30.17 -8.54
N PHE A 190 4.42 29.23 -9.21
CA PHE A 190 3.02 29.38 -9.56
C PHE A 190 2.09 29.45 -8.33
N ILE A 191 2.20 28.47 -7.43
CA ILE A 191 1.36 28.40 -6.21
C ILE A 191 1.54 29.66 -5.36
N LYS A 192 2.78 30.12 -5.17
CA LYS A 192 3.10 31.27 -4.33
C LYS A 192 2.68 32.59 -4.95
N ASN A 193 3.10 32.82 -6.21
CA ASN A 193 3.00 34.16 -6.82
C ASN A 193 1.67 34.37 -7.54
N GLU A 194 1.09 33.31 -8.16
CA GLU A 194 -0.16 33.44 -8.90
C GLU A 194 -1.39 33.08 -8.04
N LEU A 195 -1.29 32.06 -7.15
CA LEU A 195 -2.40 31.65 -6.30
C LEU A 195 -2.33 32.24 -4.88
N GLY A 196 -1.20 32.81 -4.46
CA GLY A 196 -1.02 33.40 -3.13
C GLY A 196 -1.07 32.37 -2.00
N LYS A 197 -0.61 31.13 -2.23
CA LYS A 197 -0.71 30.03 -1.26
C LYS A 197 0.67 29.46 -0.90
N ASP A 198 0.76 28.83 0.26
CA ASP A 198 1.93 28.07 0.68
C ASP A 198 1.81 26.63 0.16
N MET A 199 2.83 26.17 -0.55
CA MET A 199 2.84 24.85 -1.18
C MET A 199 3.26 23.76 -0.18
N ILE A 200 2.50 22.68 -0.12
CA ILE A 200 2.85 21.45 0.59
C ILE A 200 3.13 20.34 -0.46
N VAL A 201 4.15 19.52 -0.21
CA VAL A 201 4.56 18.41 -1.08
C VAL A 201 4.95 17.19 -0.23
N TRP A 202 4.67 15.97 -0.69
CA TRP A 202 5.21 14.75 -0.07
C TRP A 202 6.73 14.68 -0.25
N ASP A 203 7.43 14.13 0.71
CA ASP A 203 8.89 14.22 0.81
C ASP A 203 9.67 13.04 0.20
N ASP A 204 9.04 11.94 -0.13
CA ASP A 204 9.69 10.68 -0.54
C ASP A 204 10.62 10.81 -1.75
N LEU A 205 10.31 11.67 -2.73
CA LEU A 205 11.22 11.90 -3.85
C LEU A 205 12.49 12.66 -3.46
N PHE A 206 12.48 13.43 -2.36
CA PHE A 206 13.71 14.04 -1.85
C PHE A 206 14.59 13.02 -1.10
N GLU A 207 14.03 11.92 -0.65
CA GLU A 207 14.83 10.78 -0.20
C GLU A 207 15.48 10.05 -1.38
N CYS A 208 14.74 9.88 -2.50
CA CYS A 208 15.27 9.30 -3.73
C CYS A 208 16.33 10.19 -4.40
N TYR A 209 16.12 11.50 -4.37
CA TYR A 209 16.98 12.50 -5.01
C TYR A 209 17.45 13.55 -3.98
N PRO A 210 18.35 13.20 -3.03
CA PRO A 210 18.72 14.08 -1.93
C PRO A 210 19.29 15.43 -2.36
N ASN A 211 19.93 15.49 -3.53
CA ASN A 211 20.48 16.72 -4.09
C ASN A 211 19.39 17.70 -4.56
N ALA A 212 18.18 17.23 -4.82
CA ALA A 212 17.06 18.08 -5.21
C ALA A 212 16.63 19.02 -4.07
N LEU A 213 16.71 18.54 -2.84
CA LEU A 213 16.28 19.31 -1.66
C LEU A 213 17.03 20.64 -1.50
N ALA A 214 18.33 20.65 -1.81
CA ALA A 214 19.14 21.88 -1.75
C ALA A 214 18.87 22.89 -2.90
N LYS A 215 18.07 22.51 -3.89
CA LYS A 215 17.78 23.30 -5.11
C LYS A 215 16.40 23.90 -5.14
N ILE A 216 15.53 23.54 -4.20
CA ILE A 216 14.18 24.07 -4.12
C ILE A 216 14.07 25.20 -3.08
N PRO A 217 13.07 26.12 -3.20
CA PRO A 217 12.80 27.14 -2.20
C PRO A 217 12.52 26.51 -0.82
N ASN A 218 13.12 27.05 0.24
CA ASN A 218 12.98 26.50 1.58
C ASN A 218 11.66 26.87 2.28
N ASP A 219 10.82 27.67 1.66
CA ASP A 219 9.44 27.95 2.12
C ASP A 219 8.41 26.93 1.58
N VAL A 220 8.84 25.97 0.76
CA VAL A 220 8.08 24.75 0.46
C VAL A 220 7.92 23.94 1.76
N ILE A 221 6.70 23.52 2.06
CA ILE A 221 6.40 22.72 3.25
C ILE A 221 6.51 21.24 2.90
N LEU A 222 7.40 20.52 3.56
CA LEU A 222 7.61 19.08 3.36
C LEU A 222 6.61 18.29 4.20
N CYS A 223 5.88 17.37 3.60
CA CYS A 223 5.01 16.44 4.32
C CYS A 223 5.70 15.09 4.40
N CYS A 224 6.32 14.82 5.56
CA CYS A 224 7.12 13.63 5.80
C CYS A 224 6.21 12.47 6.20
N TRP A 225 6.08 11.46 5.33
CA TRP A 225 5.26 10.30 5.59
C TRP A 225 6.09 9.05 5.85
N ASN A 226 5.69 8.27 6.83
CA ASN A 226 6.25 6.95 7.11
C ASN A 226 5.19 6.13 7.85
N TYR A 227 4.92 4.90 7.37
CA TYR A 227 3.86 4.03 7.89
C TYR A 227 4.39 2.80 8.62
N ASP A 228 5.66 2.82 8.96
CA ASP A 228 6.29 1.77 9.76
C ASP A 228 5.83 1.79 11.22
N ARG A 229 5.88 0.63 11.87
CA ARG A 229 5.57 0.49 13.31
C ARG A 229 6.50 1.37 14.19
N ARG A 230 7.75 1.50 13.81
CA ARG A 230 8.79 2.27 14.51
C ARG A 230 9.44 3.26 13.55
N VAL A 231 9.10 4.53 13.69
CA VAL A 231 9.67 5.64 12.91
C VAL A 231 10.88 6.28 13.60
N ASP A 232 11.03 6.04 14.89
CA ASP A 232 12.09 6.57 15.75
C ASP A 232 13.47 5.90 15.54
N LEU A 233 13.54 4.86 14.73
CA LEU A 233 14.78 4.21 14.34
C LEU A 233 15.17 4.67 12.93
N PRO A 234 16.38 5.25 12.76
CA PRO A 234 16.89 5.54 11.43
C PRO A 234 16.92 4.26 10.61
N LYS A 235 16.18 4.24 9.52
CA LYS A 235 16.20 3.15 8.55
C LYS A 235 15.79 3.67 7.19
N ALA A 236 16.15 2.93 6.17
CA ALA A 236 15.72 3.21 4.82
C ALA A 236 14.19 3.27 4.75
N HIS A 237 13.69 4.31 4.11
CA HIS A 237 12.29 4.53 3.85
C HIS A 237 12.07 4.72 2.36
N PHE A 238 10.94 4.25 1.83
CA PHE A 238 10.58 4.32 0.42
C PHE A 238 11.68 3.68 -0.46
N LYS A 239 12.18 4.35 -1.47
CA LYS A 239 13.29 3.86 -2.33
C LYS A 239 14.67 4.24 -1.80
N SER A 240 14.74 5.07 -0.79
CA SER A 240 15.98 5.48 -0.16
C SER A 240 16.48 4.40 0.81
N ARG A 241 17.81 4.25 0.85
CA ARG A 241 18.49 3.46 1.88
C ARG A 241 19.36 4.34 2.79
N LEU A 242 19.11 5.64 2.75
CA LEU A 242 19.79 6.57 3.61
C LEU A 242 19.24 6.43 5.02
N GLU A 243 20.06 5.93 5.94
CA GLU A 243 19.76 5.90 7.37
C GLU A 243 19.95 7.31 7.95
N GLU A 244 19.17 8.28 7.47
CA GLU A 244 19.26 9.67 7.91
C GLU A 244 18.11 10.04 8.85
N ASP A 245 18.40 10.91 9.80
CA ASP A 245 17.37 11.60 10.56
C ASP A 245 16.79 12.73 9.69
N LEU A 246 15.70 12.43 9.00
CA LEU A 246 15.08 13.34 8.02
C LEU A 246 14.58 14.62 8.66
N LEU A 247 13.95 14.55 9.84
CA LEU A 247 13.40 15.74 10.50
C LEU A 247 14.53 16.69 10.95
N ALA A 248 15.62 16.15 11.49
CA ALA A 248 16.81 16.95 11.79
C ALA A 248 17.41 17.59 10.53
N LYS A 249 17.41 16.88 9.41
CA LYS A 249 17.89 17.40 8.12
C LYS A 249 17.03 18.56 7.62
N TYR A 250 15.71 18.43 7.71
CA TYR A 250 14.79 19.49 7.28
C TYR A 250 14.96 20.76 8.11
N GLU A 251 15.05 20.64 9.44
CA GLU A 251 15.34 21.79 10.32
C GLU A 251 16.68 22.45 9.98
N LYS A 252 17.73 21.67 9.81
CA LYS A 252 19.06 22.19 9.44
C LYS A 252 19.06 22.97 8.13
N LEU A 253 18.22 22.57 7.17
CA LEU A 253 18.08 23.24 5.87
C LEU A 253 17.04 24.38 5.90
N GLY A 254 16.38 24.60 7.03
CA GLY A 254 15.40 25.68 7.22
C GLY A 254 14.02 25.42 6.61
N PHE A 255 13.70 24.17 6.29
CA PHE A 255 12.36 23.79 5.82
C PHE A 255 11.35 23.72 6.96
N LYS A 256 10.12 24.14 6.68
CA LYS A 256 8.95 23.76 7.47
C LYS A 256 8.47 22.39 7.05
N TYR A 257 7.99 21.59 8.01
CA TYR A 257 7.51 20.25 7.70
C TYR A 257 6.33 19.84 8.60
N ILE A 258 5.59 18.85 8.10
CA ILE A 258 4.46 18.18 8.75
C ILE A 258 4.84 16.69 8.81
N PHE A 259 4.66 16.03 9.95
CA PHE A 259 4.82 14.58 10.02
C PHE A 259 3.49 13.90 9.74
N ALA A 260 3.52 12.81 8.97
CA ALA A 260 2.31 12.17 8.46
C ALA A 260 2.29 10.66 8.75
N PRO A 261 1.85 10.24 9.95
CA PRO A 261 1.51 8.85 10.23
C PRO A 261 0.22 8.45 9.54
N SER A 262 -0.07 7.14 9.52
CA SER A 262 -1.32 6.60 8.98
C SER A 262 -2.17 5.88 10.02
N THR A 263 -3.43 5.65 9.67
CA THR A 263 -4.36 4.80 10.42
C THR A 263 -4.07 3.29 10.28
N PHE A 264 -2.96 2.91 9.66
CA PHE A 264 -2.64 1.50 9.48
C PHE A 264 -2.28 0.78 10.78
N LEU A 265 -1.61 1.49 11.72
CA LEU A 265 -1.13 0.93 12.98
C LEU A 265 -1.23 1.97 14.09
N VAL A 266 -1.69 1.56 15.28
CA VAL A 266 -1.64 2.42 16.48
C VAL A 266 -0.20 2.80 16.80
N ALA A 267 0.71 1.83 16.76
CA ALA A 267 2.13 2.04 17.03
C ALA A 267 2.80 3.03 16.06
N ASN A 268 2.33 3.15 14.83
CA ASN A 268 2.84 4.16 13.89
C ASN A 268 2.49 5.58 14.35
N ILE A 269 1.24 5.82 14.77
CA ILE A 269 0.79 7.12 15.30
C ILE A 269 1.62 7.49 16.53
N GLU A 270 1.79 6.56 17.48
CA GLU A 270 2.54 6.77 18.72
C GLU A 270 4.03 7.05 18.46
N SER A 271 4.66 6.19 17.64
CA SER A 271 6.09 6.29 17.33
C SER A 271 6.42 7.57 16.58
N PHE A 272 5.64 7.91 15.54
CA PHE A 272 5.92 9.11 14.75
C PHE A 272 5.66 10.39 15.57
N THR A 273 4.60 10.43 16.37
CA THR A 273 4.33 11.55 17.28
C THR A 273 5.48 11.73 18.26
N THR A 274 5.95 10.65 18.89
CA THR A 274 7.06 10.70 19.85
C THR A 274 8.38 11.13 19.19
N TYR A 275 8.67 10.61 17.99
CA TYR A 275 9.85 11.01 17.23
C TYR A 275 9.80 12.48 16.86
N SER A 276 8.67 12.95 16.34
CA SER A 276 8.51 14.32 15.89
C SER A 276 8.51 15.34 17.03
N SER A 277 8.15 14.93 18.25
CA SER A 277 8.18 15.82 19.43
C SER A 277 9.58 16.24 19.87
N LYS A 278 10.62 15.60 19.33
CA LYS A 278 12.03 15.99 19.54
C LYS A 278 12.44 17.21 18.71
N TYR A 279 11.61 17.60 17.77
CA TYR A 279 11.83 18.64 16.78
C TYR A 279 10.71 19.67 16.78
N SER A 280 10.72 20.60 15.82
CA SER A 280 9.78 21.72 15.73
C SER A 280 8.86 21.64 14.48
N PRO A 281 8.13 20.51 14.23
CA PRO A 281 7.22 20.41 13.11
C PRO A 281 6.10 21.45 13.20
N LEU A 282 5.50 21.81 12.08
CA LEU A 282 4.23 22.55 12.08
C LEU A 282 3.15 21.75 12.82
N GLY A 283 3.21 20.44 12.73
CA GLY A 283 2.32 19.50 13.38
C GLY A 283 2.15 18.21 12.62
N GLY A 284 1.05 17.48 12.89
CA GLY A 284 0.76 16.18 12.32
C GLY A 284 -0.38 16.19 11.31
N LEU A 285 -0.25 15.36 10.26
CA LEU A 285 -1.31 15.02 9.32
C LEU A 285 -1.58 13.51 9.41
N LEU A 286 -2.69 13.09 10.02
CA LEU A 286 -3.09 11.70 10.01
C LEU A 286 -3.61 11.32 8.62
N THR A 287 -2.90 10.46 7.92
CA THR A 287 -3.34 9.96 6.62
C THR A 287 -4.29 8.79 6.79
N VAL A 288 -5.44 8.88 6.13
CA VAL A 288 -6.40 7.80 6.04
C VAL A 288 -6.44 7.33 4.59
N TRP A 289 -5.68 6.27 4.30
CA TRP A 289 -5.65 5.66 2.98
C TRP A 289 -6.70 4.57 2.91
N GLU A 290 -7.86 4.94 2.44
CA GLU A 290 -8.92 3.99 2.27
C GLU A 290 -8.72 3.18 0.99
N LYS A 291 -8.44 1.92 1.19
CA LYS A 291 -8.56 0.93 0.13
C LYS A 291 -9.99 0.36 0.17
N SER A 292 -10.43 -0.22 -0.95
CA SER A 292 -11.78 -0.78 -1.12
C SER A 292 -12.21 -1.85 -0.08
N LEU A 293 -11.39 -2.13 0.93
CA LEU A 293 -11.70 -3.05 2.02
C LEU A 293 -12.01 -2.35 3.34
N ASN A 294 -11.55 -1.12 3.54
CA ASN A 294 -11.71 -0.42 4.80
C ASN A 294 -12.92 0.51 4.74
N PHE A 295 -13.52 0.72 5.89
CA PHE A 295 -14.58 1.70 6.08
C PHE A 295 -14.08 2.82 6.98
N MET A 296 -14.54 4.04 6.74
CA MET A 296 -14.14 5.17 7.56
C MET A 296 -14.51 5.00 9.03
N TYR A 297 -15.67 4.41 9.32
CA TYR A 297 -16.07 4.17 10.71
C TYR A 297 -15.12 3.22 11.44
N GLU A 298 -14.53 2.23 10.76
CA GLU A 298 -13.54 1.34 11.36
C GLU A 298 -12.33 2.09 11.92
N VAL A 299 -11.87 3.15 11.24
CA VAL A 299 -10.66 3.90 11.62
C VAL A 299 -10.94 5.17 12.44
N MET A 300 -12.19 5.58 12.58
CA MET A 300 -12.57 6.76 13.36
C MET A 300 -12.05 6.74 14.82
N PRO A 301 -11.98 5.63 15.54
CA PRO A 301 -11.34 5.59 16.85
C PRO A 301 -9.86 6.01 16.83
N LEU A 302 -9.11 5.61 15.79
CA LEU A 302 -7.71 6.05 15.61
C LEU A 302 -7.63 7.54 15.26
N VAL A 303 -8.56 8.03 14.44
CA VAL A 303 -8.69 9.46 14.13
C VAL A 303 -8.91 10.24 15.41
N HIS A 304 -9.83 9.79 16.27
CA HIS A 304 -10.05 10.45 17.58
C HIS A 304 -8.80 10.46 18.44
N TYR A 305 -8.14 9.30 18.58
CA TYR A 305 -6.93 9.17 19.39
C TYR A 305 -5.82 10.15 18.95
N ALA A 306 -5.48 10.17 17.68
CA ALA A 306 -4.44 11.04 17.14
C ALA A 306 -4.78 12.53 17.34
N GLY A 307 -6.03 12.93 17.08
CA GLY A 307 -6.47 14.32 17.24
C GLY A 307 -6.41 14.79 18.69
N ARG A 308 -6.82 13.94 19.63
CA ARG A 308 -6.73 14.23 21.07
C ARG A 308 -5.27 14.37 21.52
N LEU A 309 -4.42 13.42 21.09
CA LEU A 309 -2.99 13.43 21.40
C LEU A 309 -2.33 14.73 20.91
N TRP A 310 -2.60 15.14 19.67
CA TRP A 310 -2.00 16.35 19.06
C TRP A 310 -2.60 17.66 19.53
N SER A 311 -3.77 17.63 20.18
CA SER A 311 -4.38 18.81 20.82
C SER A 311 -3.79 19.13 22.19
N GLY A 312 -2.70 18.48 22.60
CA GLY A 312 -2.03 18.68 23.88
C GLY A 312 -2.78 18.06 25.06
N LYS A 313 -3.61 17.07 24.81
CA LYS A 313 -4.25 16.28 25.86
C LYS A 313 -3.31 15.16 26.29
N ASP A 314 -3.12 15.02 27.59
CA ASP A 314 -2.48 13.83 28.15
C ASP A 314 -3.48 12.67 28.12
N ILE A 315 -3.49 11.94 27.03
CA ILE A 315 -4.44 10.86 26.75
C ILE A 315 -3.70 9.62 26.25
N ASN A 316 -4.04 8.48 26.78
CA ASN A 316 -3.61 7.19 26.23
C ASN A 316 -4.68 6.62 25.29
N PHE A 317 -4.33 5.53 24.60
CA PHE A 317 -5.22 4.88 23.65
C PHE A 317 -6.55 4.44 24.31
N ASN A 318 -6.50 3.83 25.50
CA ASN A 318 -7.68 3.31 26.17
C ASN A 318 -8.66 4.43 26.56
N ASP A 319 -8.15 5.56 27.04
CA ASP A 319 -8.96 6.73 27.38
C ASP A 319 -9.65 7.32 26.15
N ALA A 320 -8.91 7.42 25.02
CA ALA A 320 -9.48 7.90 23.76
C ALA A 320 -10.59 6.96 23.25
N ILE A 321 -10.40 5.66 23.35
CA ILE A 321 -11.40 4.67 22.95
C ILE A 321 -12.64 4.75 23.86
N LYS A 322 -12.44 4.94 25.16
CA LYS A 322 -13.54 5.16 26.10
C LYS A 322 -14.34 6.41 25.79
N ASP A 323 -13.68 7.50 25.38
CA ASP A 323 -14.36 8.75 24.94
C ASP A 323 -15.27 8.49 23.73
N VAL A 324 -14.82 7.65 22.77
CA VAL A 324 -15.57 7.35 21.55
C VAL A 324 -16.77 6.44 21.81
N PHE A 325 -16.56 5.35 22.54
CA PHE A 325 -17.60 4.31 22.72
C PHE A 325 -18.49 4.54 23.94
N GLY A 326 -18.09 5.43 24.86
CA GLY A 326 -18.79 5.67 26.12
C GLY A 326 -18.72 4.50 27.10
N CYS A 327 -18.07 3.41 26.73
CA CYS A 327 -17.89 2.20 27.52
C CYS A 327 -16.60 1.49 27.11
N GLY A 328 -16.19 0.50 27.86
CA GLY A 328 -15.05 -0.36 27.56
C GLY A 328 -14.34 -0.79 28.83
N ASP A 329 -13.72 -1.93 28.76
CA ASP A 329 -12.80 -2.48 29.75
C ASP A 329 -11.47 -2.86 29.08
N ASN A 330 -10.51 -3.32 29.86
CA ASN A 330 -9.19 -3.66 29.33
C ASN A 330 -9.27 -4.74 28.23
N ILE A 331 -10.20 -5.70 28.34
CA ILE A 331 -10.37 -6.77 27.34
C ILE A 331 -10.80 -6.16 26.00
N PHE A 332 -11.74 -5.22 26.02
CA PHE A 332 -12.21 -4.52 24.83
C PHE A 332 -11.10 -3.65 24.21
N PHE A 333 -10.36 -2.90 25.03
CA PHE A 333 -9.27 -2.03 24.55
C PHE A 333 -8.13 -2.83 23.93
N ASP A 334 -7.74 -3.95 24.55
CA ASP A 334 -6.71 -4.85 24.04
C ASP A 334 -7.14 -5.52 22.74
N ALA A 335 -8.40 -5.95 22.65
CA ALA A 335 -8.99 -6.52 21.45
C ALA A 335 -8.99 -5.50 20.30
N LEU A 336 -9.39 -4.25 20.56
CA LEU A 336 -9.44 -3.19 19.56
C LEU A 336 -8.03 -2.79 19.08
N ARG A 337 -7.07 -2.65 20.00
CA ARG A 337 -5.68 -2.39 19.68
C ARG A 337 -5.10 -3.51 18.81
N SER A 338 -5.31 -4.76 19.20
CA SER A 338 -4.89 -5.93 18.43
C SER A 338 -5.49 -5.95 17.02
N ASN A 339 -6.77 -5.57 16.88
CA ASN A 339 -7.41 -5.50 15.58
C ASN A 339 -6.73 -4.51 14.63
N TYR A 340 -6.28 -3.35 15.12
CA TYR A 340 -5.59 -2.35 14.32
C TYR A 340 -4.14 -2.73 13.96
N GLU A 341 -3.56 -3.71 14.65
CA GLU A 341 -2.24 -4.25 14.32
C GLU A 341 -2.29 -5.30 13.18
N ILE A 342 -3.48 -5.70 12.75
CA ILE A 342 -3.72 -6.72 11.73
C ILE A 342 -4.29 -6.08 10.47
N LYS A 343 -3.51 -6.07 9.38
CA LYS A 343 -3.98 -5.56 8.08
C LYS A 343 -4.79 -6.62 7.32
N ALA A 344 -5.90 -6.19 6.73
CA ALA A 344 -6.65 -7.01 5.78
C ALA A 344 -6.10 -6.83 4.36
N THR A 345 -5.88 -7.93 3.64
CA THR A 345 -5.34 -7.89 2.29
C THR A 345 -6.44 -7.75 1.24
N HIS A 346 -6.22 -6.87 0.28
CA HIS A 346 -7.17 -6.67 -0.81
C HIS A 346 -7.22 -7.89 -1.75
N PRO A 347 -8.42 -8.37 -2.17
CA PRO A 347 -8.55 -9.56 -3.03
C PRO A 347 -7.76 -9.51 -4.33
N THR A 348 -7.55 -8.34 -4.93
CA THR A 348 -6.76 -8.20 -6.16
C THR A 348 -5.27 -8.50 -5.95
N ARG A 349 -4.79 -8.37 -4.71
CA ARG A 349 -3.41 -8.69 -4.34
C ARG A 349 -3.24 -10.14 -3.91
N LEU A 350 -4.35 -10.87 -3.83
CA LEU A 350 -4.41 -12.25 -3.46
C LEU A 350 -4.57 -13.10 -4.71
N SER A 351 -3.52 -13.78 -5.12
CA SER A 351 -3.73 -15.06 -5.79
C SER A 351 -4.10 -16.07 -4.70
N PRO A 352 -5.10 -16.94 -4.87
CA PRO A 352 -5.31 -18.06 -3.96
C PRO A 352 -4.04 -18.87 -3.71
N LEU A 353 -3.14 -18.91 -4.69
CA LEU A 353 -1.84 -19.58 -4.60
C LEU A 353 -0.80 -18.81 -3.79
N SER A 354 -0.91 -17.49 -3.61
CA SER A 354 -0.01 -16.72 -2.74
C SER A 354 -0.27 -16.97 -1.25
N TYR A 355 -1.39 -17.62 -0.90
CA TYR A 355 -1.66 -18.15 0.44
C TYR A 355 -1.08 -19.53 0.71
N LEU A 356 -0.49 -20.19 -0.28
CA LEU A 356 0.31 -21.39 -0.10
C LEU A 356 1.64 -21.09 0.64
N ALA A 357 1.66 -20.06 1.45
CA ALA A 357 2.83 -19.68 2.19
C ALA A 357 2.89 -20.47 3.52
N GLY A 358 3.87 -21.25 3.68
CA GLY A 358 4.43 -21.98 4.81
C GLY A 358 3.66 -22.22 6.11
N PRO A 359 4.26 -22.83 7.09
CA PRO A 359 3.57 -23.13 8.33
C PRO A 359 3.04 -21.86 8.99
N ILE A 360 1.90 -21.99 9.66
CA ILE A 360 1.35 -20.93 10.49
C ILE A 360 2.42 -20.53 11.50
N THR A 361 2.95 -19.33 11.35
CA THR A 361 3.90 -18.76 12.31
C THR A 361 3.17 -18.45 13.61
N GLU A 362 3.91 -18.25 14.71
CA GLU A 362 3.29 -17.79 15.98
C GLU A 362 2.43 -16.55 15.77
N PHE A 363 2.85 -15.64 14.89
CA PHE A 363 2.10 -14.43 14.55
C PHE A 363 0.74 -14.75 13.91
N GLU A 364 0.68 -15.72 13.02
CA GLU A 364 -0.57 -16.14 12.39
C GLU A 364 -1.50 -16.90 13.34
N ALA A 365 -0.94 -17.66 14.27
CA ALA A 365 -1.70 -18.28 15.35
C ALA A 365 -2.32 -17.22 16.28
N ILE A 366 -1.58 -16.14 16.57
CA ILE A 366 -2.07 -14.99 17.33
C ILE A 366 -3.18 -14.27 16.55
N ILE A 367 -3.00 -14.05 15.25
CA ILE A 367 -4.03 -13.45 14.39
C ILE A 367 -5.30 -14.28 14.40
N LYS A 368 -5.19 -15.60 14.29
CA LYS A 368 -6.35 -16.49 14.26
C LYS A 368 -7.13 -16.44 15.58
N SER A 369 -6.45 -16.66 16.69
CA SER A 369 -7.11 -16.64 18.01
C SER A 369 -7.68 -15.25 18.32
N SER A 370 -6.94 -14.18 18.03
CA SER A 370 -7.40 -12.80 18.22
C SER A 370 -8.64 -12.48 17.40
N SER A 371 -8.71 -12.88 16.11
CA SER A 371 -9.87 -12.56 15.27
C SER A 371 -11.15 -13.29 15.71
N GLU A 372 -11.06 -14.52 16.17
CA GLU A 372 -12.21 -15.25 16.69
C GLU A 372 -12.69 -14.63 18.02
N THR A 373 -11.78 -14.46 18.98
CA THR A 373 -12.07 -13.88 20.29
C THR A 373 -12.54 -12.42 20.18
N ASN A 374 -11.88 -11.60 19.35
CA ASN A 374 -12.24 -10.19 19.18
C ASN A 374 -13.66 -10.03 18.60
N SER A 375 -14.08 -10.93 17.71
CA SER A 375 -15.44 -10.90 17.15
C SER A 375 -16.51 -11.07 18.23
N ASP A 376 -16.30 -11.98 19.18
CA ASP A 376 -17.23 -12.21 20.28
C ASP A 376 -17.25 -11.02 21.24
N ILE A 377 -16.08 -10.47 21.56
CA ILE A 377 -15.94 -9.26 22.37
C ILE A 377 -16.70 -8.09 21.72
N PHE A 378 -16.44 -7.80 20.43
CA PHE A 378 -17.08 -6.67 19.75
C PHE A 378 -18.59 -6.87 19.59
N SER A 379 -19.06 -8.09 19.36
CA SER A 379 -20.49 -8.40 19.32
C SER A 379 -21.18 -8.12 20.66
N LEU A 380 -20.53 -8.49 21.77
CA LEU A 380 -21.03 -8.19 23.11
C LEU A 380 -21.10 -6.68 23.39
N PHE A 381 -20.06 -5.93 22.96
CA PHE A 381 -20.04 -4.47 23.14
C PHE A 381 -20.99 -3.74 22.18
N LEU A 382 -21.27 -4.30 21.00
CA LEU A 382 -22.26 -3.76 20.07
C LEU A 382 -23.67 -3.63 20.72
N GLU A 383 -24.06 -4.62 21.51
CA GLU A 383 -25.31 -4.60 22.26
C GLU A 383 -25.35 -3.52 23.35
N ARG A 384 -24.18 -3.08 23.82
CA ARG A 384 -24.01 -2.07 24.89
C ARG A 384 -23.79 -0.65 24.36
N CYS A 385 -23.61 -0.49 23.04
CA CYS A 385 -23.39 0.83 22.44
C CYS A 385 -24.59 1.75 22.67
N ILE A 386 -24.29 2.94 23.21
CA ILE A 386 -25.29 3.93 23.61
C ILE A 386 -25.58 4.98 22.53
N ASN A 387 -24.77 5.03 21.48
CA ASN A 387 -24.92 5.97 20.37
C ASN A 387 -24.68 5.30 19.01
N ASP A 388 -25.31 5.84 17.96
CA ASP A 388 -25.26 5.28 16.62
C ASP A 388 -23.87 5.29 16.00
N ASN A 389 -23.05 6.31 16.28
CA ASN A 389 -21.69 6.38 15.73
C ASN A 389 -20.80 5.27 16.30
N ALA A 390 -20.86 5.02 17.60
CA ALA A 390 -20.13 3.90 18.24
C ALA A 390 -20.60 2.56 17.66
N ARG A 391 -21.91 2.41 17.43
CA ARG A 391 -22.47 1.22 16.80
C ARG A 391 -21.95 1.05 15.36
N ASN A 392 -22.00 2.08 14.53
CA ASN A 392 -21.47 2.06 13.17
C ASN A 392 -19.98 1.67 13.12
N MET A 393 -19.17 2.17 14.06
CA MET A 393 -17.75 1.83 14.16
C MET A 393 -17.54 0.34 14.45
N LEU A 394 -18.28 -0.23 15.42
CA LEU A 394 -18.17 -1.64 15.74
C LEU A 394 -18.73 -2.54 14.62
N GLU A 395 -19.79 -2.17 13.97
CA GLU A 395 -20.32 -2.90 12.81
C GLU A 395 -19.27 -2.99 11.69
N ASP A 396 -18.62 -1.88 11.37
CA ASP A 396 -17.58 -1.85 10.32
C ASP A 396 -16.34 -2.67 10.73
N ILE A 397 -15.93 -2.59 11.99
CA ILE A 397 -14.86 -3.43 12.54
C ILE A 397 -15.22 -4.91 12.43
N LEU A 398 -16.46 -5.30 12.75
CA LEU A 398 -16.91 -6.68 12.66
C LEU A 398 -16.91 -7.21 11.22
N VAL A 399 -17.30 -6.38 10.24
CA VAL A 399 -17.24 -6.77 8.82
C VAL A 399 -15.78 -6.90 8.35
N SER A 400 -14.91 -6.02 8.78
CA SER A 400 -13.48 -6.12 8.48
C SER A 400 -12.86 -7.41 9.07
N LEU A 401 -13.21 -7.75 10.30
CA LEU A 401 -12.80 -9.01 10.94
C LEU A 401 -13.33 -10.25 10.21
N GLU A 402 -14.55 -10.21 9.69
CA GLU A 402 -15.10 -11.33 8.92
C GLU A 402 -14.25 -11.61 7.67
N TRP A 403 -13.76 -10.57 6.99
CA TRP A 403 -12.83 -10.74 5.87
C TRP A 403 -11.49 -11.35 6.32
N LYS A 404 -10.93 -10.89 7.42
CA LYS A 404 -9.70 -11.45 7.99
C LYS A 404 -9.85 -12.95 8.30
N LYS A 405 -11.01 -13.35 8.85
CA LYS A 405 -11.35 -14.76 9.10
C LYS A 405 -11.45 -15.60 7.81
N ILE A 406 -12.08 -15.04 6.77
CA ILE A 406 -12.18 -15.71 5.46
C ILE A 406 -10.80 -15.94 4.88
N MET A 407 -9.94 -14.94 4.89
CA MET A 407 -8.56 -15.03 4.42
C MET A 407 -7.79 -16.14 5.14
N PHE A 408 -7.92 -16.16 6.46
CA PHE A 408 -7.26 -17.16 7.29
C PHE A 408 -7.76 -18.57 6.97
N LYS A 409 -9.09 -18.76 6.88
CA LYS A 409 -9.69 -20.05 6.51
C LYS A 409 -9.28 -20.48 5.10
N LEU A 410 -9.22 -19.56 4.15
CA LEU A 410 -8.76 -19.85 2.78
C LEU A 410 -7.34 -20.39 2.78
N ARG A 411 -6.45 -19.84 3.58
CA ARG A 411 -5.09 -20.36 3.71
C ARG A 411 -5.08 -21.81 4.18
N THR A 412 -5.83 -22.13 5.22
CA THR A 412 -5.96 -23.51 5.72
C THR A 412 -6.49 -24.46 4.62
N VAL A 413 -7.49 -23.99 3.86
CA VAL A 413 -8.05 -24.73 2.73
C VAL A 413 -6.99 -24.98 1.65
N VAL A 414 -6.22 -23.98 1.30
CA VAL A 414 -5.18 -24.13 0.27
C VAL A 414 -4.07 -25.09 0.73
N GLU A 415 -3.68 -25.05 2.01
CA GLU A 415 -2.75 -26.02 2.61
C GLU A 415 -3.30 -27.46 2.53
N GLU A 416 -4.58 -27.65 2.83
CA GLU A 416 -5.26 -28.97 2.72
C GLU A 416 -5.28 -29.46 1.25
N LEU A 417 -5.65 -28.57 0.30
CA LEU A 417 -5.76 -28.92 -1.11
C LEU A 417 -4.43 -29.34 -1.77
N TYR A 418 -3.29 -28.85 -1.25
CA TYR A 418 -1.95 -29.10 -1.80
C TYR A 418 -1.03 -29.80 -0.78
N SER A 419 -1.59 -30.65 0.08
CA SER A 419 -0.81 -31.39 1.08
C SER A 419 0.10 -32.46 0.47
N PHE A 420 -0.34 -33.13 -0.58
CA PHE A 420 0.35 -34.25 -1.25
C PHE A 420 0.69 -35.45 -0.36
N ASP A 421 0.14 -35.50 0.84
CA ASP A 421 0.25 -36.62 1.79
C ASP A 421 -1.01 -37.51 1.78
N GLU A 422 -1.09 -38.48 2.70
CA GLU A 422 -2.23 -39.39 2.85
C GLU A 422 -3.56 -38.67 3.16
N LYS A 423 -3.50 -37.43 3.65
CA LYS A 423 -4.68 -36.59 3.95
C LYS A 423 -5.15 -35.78 2.74
N CYS A 424 -4.46 -35.90 1.62
CA CYS A 424 -4.79 -35.18 0.39
C CYS A 424 -6.24 -35.48 -0.04
N PRO A 425 -7.12 -34.47 -0.10
CA PRO A 425 -8.53 -34.69 -0.34
C PRO A 425 -8.81 -35.19 -1.76
N ASP A 426 -9.82 -36.04 -1.92
CA ASP A 426 -10.35 -36.41 -3.22
C ASP A 426 -11.08 -35.25 -3.91
N ILE A 427 -11.47 -35.44 -5.17
CA ILE A 427 -12.11 -34.37 -5.96
C ILE A 427 -13.48 -33.96 -5.38
N ALA A 428 -14.23 -34.87 -4.76
CA ALA A 428 -15.51 -34.54 -4.17
C ALA A 428 -15.32 -33.65 -2.92
N ARG A 429 -14.37 -34.02 -2.07
CA ARG A 429 -14.01 -33.21 -0.89
C ARG A 429 -13.43 -31.84 -1.30
N ARG A 430 -12.59 -31.77 -2.35
CA ARG A 430 -12.07 -30.51 -2.89
C ARG A 430 -13.19 -29.57 -3.33
N LYS A 431 -14.15 -30.08 -4.11
CA LYS A 431 -15.33 -29.31 -4.56
C LYS A 431 -16.17 -28.81 -3.39
N TYR A 432 -16.38 -29.65 -2.38
CA TYR A 432 -17.10 -29.26 -1.19
C TYR A 432 -16.42 -28.10 -0.45
N ILE A 433 -15.14 -28.24 -0.15
CA ILE A 433 -14.37 -27.23 0.59
C ILE A 433 -14.34 -25.87 -0.15
N THR A 434 -14.09 -25.89 -1.47
CA THR A 434 -14.03 -24.67 -2.27
C THR A 434 -15.40 -24.02 -2.43
N SER A 435 -16.48 -24.80 -2.45
CA SER A 435 -17.85 -24.29 -2.45
C SER A 435 -18.21 -23.60 -1.13
N GLU A 436 -17.87 -24.21 0.02
CA GLU A 436 -18.05 -23.53 1.33
C GLU A 436 -17.33 -22.18 1.39
N MET A 437 -16.09 -22.13 0.87
CA MET A 437 -15.32 -20.88 0.82
C MET A 437 -15.98 -19.84 -0.09
N ALA A 438 -16.46 -20.26 -1.26
CA ALA A 438 -17.15 -19.38 -2.19
C ALA A 438 -18.44 -18.80 -1.58
N GLU A 439 -19.22 -19.59 -0.85
CA GLU A 439 -20.40 -19.12 -0.13
C GLU A 439 -20.06 -18.13 0.99
N MET A 440 -18.95 -18.34 1.69
CA MET A 440 -18.49 -17.38 2.70
C MET A 440 -18.13 -16.04 2.06
N ILE A 441 -17.45 -16.04 0.91
CA ILE A 441 -17.10 -14.84 0.15
C ILE A 441 -18.36 -14.13 -0.33
N ASP A 442 -19.36 -14.86 -0.85
CA ASP A 442 -20.63 -14.29 -1.31
C ASP A 442 -21.40 -13.61 -0.16
N ARG A 443 -21.49 -14.25 1.01
CA ARG A 443 -22.12 -13.65 2.20
C ARG A 443 -21.39 -12.40 2.67
N TYR A 444 -20.08 -12.43 2.69
CA TYR A 444 -19.25 -11.26 3.04
C TYR A 444 -19.46 -10.13 2.05
N LEU A 445 -19.39 -10.42 0.73
CA LEU A 445 -19.59 -9.42 -0.33
C LEU A 445 -20.95 -8.71 -0.17
N LYS A 446 -22.01 -9.46 0.10
CA LYS A 446 -23.33 -8.87 0.34
C LYS A 446 -23.31 -7.86 1.49
N LYS A 447 -22.78 -8.25 2.65
CA LYS A 447 -22.65 -7.36 3.82
C LYS A 447 -21.83 -6.11 3.49
N LYS A 448 -20.70 -6.30 2.79
CA LYS A 448 -19.82 -5.21 2.39
C LYS A 448 -20.52 -4.22 1.46
N LEU A 449 -21.26 -4.69 0.47
CA LEU A 449 -22.01 -3.83 -0.46
C LEU A 449 -23.14 -3.08 0.24
N ASP A 450 -23.81 -3.71 1.21
CA ASP A 450 -24.86 -3.06 2.00
C ASP A 450 -24.28 -1.92 2.85
N GLN A 451 -23.12 -2.11 3.48
CA GLN A 451 -22.43 -1.04 4.20
C GLN A 451 -21.89 0.02 3.26
N TRP A 452 -21.31 -0.37 2.12
CA TRP A 452 -20.77 0.56 1.13
C TRP A 452 -21.80 1.59 0.69
N LYS A 453 -23.04 1.15 0.42
CA LYS A 453 -24.14 2.01 -0.04
C LYS A 453 -24.63 3.01 1.00
N ARG A 454 -24.31 2.81 2.28
CA ARG A 454 -24.79 3.68 3.37
C ARG A 454 -24.18 5.08 3.31
N PHE A 455 -22.92 5.21 2.93
CA PHE A 455 -22.19 6.47 3.01
C PHE A 455 -21.27 6.78 1.82
N ARG A 456 -21.27 5.92 0.77
CA ARG A 456 -20.44 6.13 -0.43
C ARG A 456 -21.28 6.35 -1.67
N LYS A 457 -20.78 7.22 -2.55
CA LYS A 457 -21.36 7.38 -3.89
C LYS A 457 -21.22 6.07 -4.67
N GLY A 458 -22.28 5.67 -5.42
CA GLY A 458 -22.47 4.30 -5.90
C GLY A 458 -21.46 3.74 -6.92
N ILE A 459 -20.63 4.61 -7.53
CA ILE A 459 -19.82 4.21 -8.68
C ILE A 459 -18.72 3.18 -8.36
N SER A 460 -18.21 3.19 -7.14
CA SER A 460 -17.13 2.27 -6.73
C SER A 460 -17.64 0.87 -6.36
N SER A 461 -18.93 0.66 -6.17
CA SER A 461 -19.50 -0.64 -5.77
C SER A 461 -19.37 -1.70 -6.85
N ALA A 462 -19.51 -1.33 -8.14
CA ALA A 462 -19.37 -2.27 -9.26
C ALA A 462 -17.94 -2.85 -9.36
N GLY A 463 -16.92 -2.04 -9.08
CA GLY A 463 -15.53 -2.50 -9.04
C GLY A 463 -15.28 -3.51 -7.93
N ILE A 464 -15.85 -3.28 -6.74
CA ILE A 464 -15.77 -4.21 -5.61
C ILE A 464 -16.46 -5.52 -5.95
N GLU A 465 -17.71 -5.46 -6.44
CA GLU A 465 -18.48 -6.65 -6.81
C GLU A 465 -17.72 -7.50 -7.83
N LYS A 466 -17.21 -6.87 -8.89
CA LYS A 466 -16.37 -7.55 -9.89
C LYS A 466 -15.16 -8.23 -9.25
N THR A 467 -14.39 -7.52 -8.45
CA THR A 467 -13.17 -8.02 -7.81
C THR A 467 -13.44 -9.24 -6.94
N PHE A 468 -14.46 -9.18 -6.08
CA PHE A 468 -14.79 -10.30 -5.20
C PHE A 468 -15.38 -11.47 -5.97
N THR A 469 -16.15 -11.23 -7.03
CA THR A 469 -16.68 -12.29 -7.91
C THR A 469 -15.56 -13.02 -8.65
N GLU A 470 -14.59 -12.29 -9.20
CA GLU A 470 -13.41 -12.87 -9.84
C GLU A 470 -12.59 -13.70 -8.85
N PHE A 471 -12.39 -13.18 -7.64
CA PHE A 471 -11.68 -13.88 -6.58
C PHE A 471 -12.40 -15.17 -6.17
N ARG A 472 -13.71 -15.10 -5.93
CA ARG A 472 -14.56 -16.25 -5.61
C ARG A 472 -14.47 -17.34 -6.70
N ASN A 473 -14.50 -16.95 -7.98
CA ASN A 473 -14.38 -17.91 -9.07
C ASN A 473 -13.01 -18.62 -9.08
N LYS A 474 -11.92 -17.88 -8.82
CA LYS A 474 -10.59 -18.47 -8.63
C LYS A 474 -10.54 -19.48 -7.47
N VAL A 475 -11.27 -19.20 -6.39
CA VAL A 475 -11.37 -20.15 -5.26
C VAL A 475 -12.08 -21.43 -5.69
N LEU A 476 -13.15 -21.35 -6.47
CA LEU A 476 -13.83 -22.55 -7.02
C LEU A 476 -12.93 -23.36 -7.95
N GLU A 477 -12.13 -22.70 -8.79
CA GLU A 477 -11.18 -23.35 -9.69
C GLU A 477 -10.10 -24.15 -8.98
N LEU A 478 -9.81 -23.83 -7.70
CA LEU A 478 -8.82 -24.57 -6.90
C LEU A 478 -9.16 -26.07 -6.76
N ALA A 479 -10.44 -26.45 -6.78
CA ALA A 479 -10.83 -27.85 -6.70
C ALA A 479 -10.23 -28.68 -7.84
N GLU A 480 -10.35 -28.19 -9.08
CA GLU A 480 -9.86 -28.88 -10.26
C GLU A 480 -8.35 -28.69 -10.46
N THR A 481 -7.83 -27.48 -10.22
CA THR A 481 -6.41 -27.19 -10.41
C THR A 481 -5.54 -27.95 -9.40
N SER A 482 -5.94 -27.99 -8.13
CA SER A 482 -5.21 -28.75 -7.11
C SER A 482 -5.26 -30.27 -7.33
N ALA A 483 -6.38 -30.79 -7.88
CA ALA A 483 -6.50 -32.21 -8.19
C ALA A 483 -5.56 -32.65 -9.31
N LYS A 484 -5.26 -31.77 -10.26
CA LYS A 484 -4.36 -32.01 -11.39
C LYS A 484 -2.89 -31.83 -11.05
N ALA A 485 -2.57 -31.14 -9.96
CA ALA A 485 -1.18 -30.86 -9.60
C ALA A 485 -0.40 -32.15 -9.33
N ALA A 486 0.78 -32.27 -9.93
CA ALA A 486 1.73 -33.36 -9.69
C ALA A 486 2.55 -33.12 -8.41
N GLY A 487 2.76 -31.86 -8.05
CA GLY A 487 3.45 -31.44 -6.85
C GLY A 487 3.48 -29.93 -6.71
N VAL A 488 4.29 -29.44 -5.76
CA VAL A 488 4.53 -28.02 -5.51
C VAL A 488 6.02 -27.72 -5.41
N LEU A 489 6.42 -26.62 -6.01
CA LEU A 489 7.69 -25.97 -5.74
C LEU A 489 7.48 -25.01 -4.56
N LYS A 490 8.12 -25.29 -3.43
CA LYS A 490 8.06 -24.47 -2.22
C LYS A 490 9.31 -23.62 -2.14
N VAL A 491 9.14 -22.32 -2.03
CA VAL A 491 10.24 -21.35 -2.00
C VAL A 491 10.02 -20.36 -0.88
N LYS A 492 11.01 -20.21 0.00
CA LYS A 492 11.05 -19.11 0.96
C LYS A 492 11.89 -18.00 0.37
N PHE A 493 11.27 -16.87 0.09
CA PHE A 493 12.00 -15.73 -0.43
C PHE A 493 11.68 -14.43 0.32
N PHE A 494 12.59 -13.50 0.19
CA PHE A 494 12.57 -12.18 0.80
C PHE A 494 12.75 -11.14 -0.28
N LEU A 495 11.90 -10.13 -0.26
CA LEU A 495 12.07 -8.91 -1.05
C LEU A 495 12.63 -7.84 -0.10
N PRO A 496 13.85 -7.35 -0.32
CA PRO A 496 14.52 -6.47 0.63
C PRO A 496 13.81 -5.16 0.93
N ASP A 497 12.86 -4.78 0.07
CA ASP A 497 12.11 -3.53 0.20
C ASP A 497 10.63 -3.79 -0.12
N MET A 498 9.73 -3.30 0.75
CA MET A 498 8.30 -3.46 0.56
C MET A 498 7.76 -2.76 -0.69
N TYR A 499 8.48 -1.78 -1.21
CA TYR A 499 8.13 -1.04 -2.43
C TYR A 499 8.77 -1.63 -3.70
N ASN A 500 9.66 -2.60 -3.55
CA ASN A 500 10.28 -3.24 -4.70
C ASN A 500 9.39 -4.33 -5.27
N ALA A 501 8.95 -4.11 -6.48
CA ALA A 501 8.40 -5.16 -7.30
C ALA A 501 9.55 -5.96 -7.91
N GLN A 502 9.56 -7.26 -7.68
CA GLN A 502 10.54 -8.16 -8.27
C GLN A 502 9.85 -9.05 -9.29
N LYS A 503 10.26 -8.95 -10.55
CA LYS A 503 9.84 -9.90 -11.55
C LYS A 503 10.73 -11.13 -11.48
N CYS A 504 10.13 -12.26 -11.17
CA CYS A 504 10.81 -13.54 -11.02
C CYS A 504 10.17 -14.60 -11.90
N LYS A 505 10.99 -15.57 -12.29
CA LYS A 505 10.56 -16.77 -12.99
C LYS A 505 11.21 -17.99 -12.38
N PHE A 506 10.38 -18.96 -12.01
CA PHE A 506 10.80 -20.25 -11.49
C PHE A 506 10.44 -21.32 -12.53
N THR A 507 11.44 -21.96 -13.10
CA THR A 507 11.26 -23.00 -14.12
C THR A 507 11.79 -24.32 -13.59
N ILE A 508 10.93 -25.33 -13.49
CA ILE A 508 11.33 -26.70 -13.15
C ILE A 508 11.81 -27.38 -14.44
N VAL A 509 12.92 -28.09 -14.34
CA VAL A 509 13.47 -28.94 -15.41
C VAL A 509 13.33 -30.40 -14.98
N PHE A 510 12.82 -31.23 -15.86
CA PHE A 510 12.57 -32.64 -15.60
C PHE A 510 13.66 -33.53 -16.21
N GLU A 511 13.69 -34.82 -15.83
CA GLU A 511 14.68 -35.81 -16.21
C GLU A 511 14.84 -36.01 -17.72
N ASP A 512 13.78 -35.77 -18.49
CA ASP A 512 13.77 -35.87 -19.96
C ASP A 512 14.16 -34.56 -20.66
N GLY A 513 14.55 -33.55 -19.92
CA GLY A 513 14.90 -32.22 -20.42
C GLY A 513 13.72 -31.29 -20.67
N SER A 514 12.47 -31.78 -20.50
CA SER A 514 11.29 -30.89 -20.57
C SER A 514 11.28 -29.88 -19.41
N THR A 515 10.56 -28.77 -19.61
CA THR A 515 10.50 -27.73 -18.62
C THR A 515 9.09 -27.26 -18.38
N GLU A 516 8.80 -26.84 -17.14
CA GLU A 516 7.53 -26.20 -16.77
C GLU A 516 7.80 -24.95 -15.96
N ILE A 517 7.10 -23.86 -16.28
CA ILE A 517 7.13 -22.63 -15.50
C ILE A 517 6.18 -22.81 -14.32
N ALA A 518 6.74 -23.01 -13.14
CA ALA A 518 5.96 -23.12 -11.90
C ALA A 518 5.39 -21.76 -11.48
N ALA A 519 6.15 -20.68 -11.69
CA ALA A 519 5.67 -19.32 -11.45
C ALA A 519 6.44 -18.32 -12.32
N GLU A 520 5.74 -17.32 -12.83
CA GLU A 520 6.32 -16.14 -13.47
C GLU A 520 5.43 -14.93 -13.17
N GLY A 521 6.03 -13.84 -12.75
CA GLY A 521 5.31 -12.62 -12.46
C GLY A 521 6.06 -11.64 -11.60
N ILE A 522 5.38 -10.55 -11.27
CA ILE A 522 5.85 -9.54 -10.34
C ILE A 522 5.34 -9.92 -8.95
N PHE A 523 6.27 -10.21 -8.05
CA PHE A 523 5.98 -10.49 -6.65
C PHE A 523 6.23 -9.22 -5.84
N LYS A 524 5.22 -8.79 -5.10
CA LYS A 524 5.27 -7.59 -4.27
C LYS A 524 5.07 -8.01 -2.82
N ASN A 525 5.92 -7.50 -1.95
CA ASN A 525 5.73 -7.67 -0.51
C ASN A 525 4.93 -6.46 0.02
N TYR A 526 3.63 -6.61 0.17
CA TYR A 526 2.78 -5.49 0.59
C TYR A 526 2.41 -5.48 2.08
N GLU A 527 2.77 -6.52 2.86
CA GLU A 527 1.92 -6.77 4.01
C GLU A 527 2.60 -6.99 5.35
N MET A 528 3.90 -7.20 5.37
CA MET A 528 4.55 -7.56 6.62
C MET A 528 5.90 -6.86 6.73
N ASN A 529 6.12 -6.18 7.83
CA ASN A 529 7.39 -5.53 8.17
C ASN A 529 8.54 -6.52 8.44
N ASP A 530 8.26 -7.86 8.46
CA ASP A 530 9.25 -8.92 8.67
C ASP A 530 9.05 -10.05 7.65
N ALA A 531 9.21 -9.74 6.56
CA ALA A 531 8.93 -10.17 5.21
C ALA A 531 9.54 -11.51 4.80
N TYR A 532 9.17 -12.59 5.45
CA TYR A 532 9.41 -13.93 4.96
C TYR A 532 8.14 -14.51 4.36
N PHE A 533 8.16 -14.77 3.05
CA PHE A 533 7.09 -15.55 2.44
C PHE A 533 7.62 -16.91 2.02
N ILE A 534 6.87 -17.95 2.38
CA ILE A 534 7.05 -19.26 1.81
C ILE A 534 5.93 -19.44 0.79
N TYR A 535 6.26 -19.49 -0.48
CA TYR A 535 5.33 -19.73 -1.56
C TYR A 535 5.38 -21.19 -1.98
N LYS A 536 4.22 -21.75 -2.31
CA LYS A 536 4.08 -23.05 -2.94
C LYS A 536 3.50 -22.84 -4.33
N PHE A 537 4.27 -23.12 -5.36
CA PHE A 537 3.85 -23.02 -6.74
C PHE A 537 3.53 -24.41 -7.27
N PRO A 538 2.27 -24.71 -7.66
CA PRO A 538 1.93 -26.00 -8.21
C PRO A 538 2.59 -26.21 -9.57
N TYR A 539 2.95 -27.45 -9.86
CA TYR A 539 3.33 -27.92 -11.19
C TYR A 539 2.54 -29.17 -11.56
N TYR A 540 2.46 -29.45 -12.84
CA TYR A 540 1.52 -30.46 -13.38
C TYR A 540 2.21 -31.59 -14.12
N THR A 541 3.47 -31.46 -14.48
CA THR A 541 4.27 -32.50 -15.11
C THR A 541 4.58 -33.62 -14.12
N THR A 542 4.22 -34.86 -14.44
CA THR A 542 4.37 -36.04 -13.57
C THR A 542 5.76 -36.67 -13.60
N ARG A 543 6.69 -36.12 -14.37
CA ARG A 543 8.08 -36.59 -14.47
C ARG A 543 8.90 -36.11 -13.28
N GLN A 544 10.03 -36.77 -13.03
CA GLN A 544 10.90 -36.43 -11.92
C GLN A 544 11.60 -35.08 -12.17
N PRO A 545 11.48 -34.13 -11.25
CA PRO A 545 12.22 -32.86 -11.32
C PRO A 545 13.70 -33.10 -11.04
N VAL A 546 14.59 -32.49 -11.83
CA VAL A 546 16.05 -32.62 -11.67
C VAL A 546 16.75 -31.28 -11.38
N SER A 547 16.13 -30.16 -11.75
CA SER A 547 16.65 -28.86 -11.38
C SER A 547 15.58 -27.78 -11.42
N VAL A 548 15.86 -26.65 -10.74
CA VAL A 548 15.06 -25.43 -10.79
C VAL A 548 15.92 -24.29 -11.28
N ARG A 549 15.50 -23.67 -12.37
CA ARG A 549 16.09 -22.43 -12.87
C ARG A 549 15.33 -21.25 -12.28
N ILE A 550 16.06 -20.32 -11.69
CA ILE A 550 15.53 -19.10 -11.10
C ILE A 550 16.08 -17.93 -11.89
N GLU A 551 15.19 -17.05 -12.32
CA GLU A 551 15.52 -15.83 -13.03
C GLU A 551 14.84 -14.64 -12.35
N SER A 552 15.55 -13.53 -12.23
CA SER A 552 15.06 -12.31 -11.59
C SER A 552 15.46 -11.10 -12.42
N TRP A 553 14.54 -10.16 -12.56
CA TRP A 553 14.78 -8.87 -13.22
C TRP A 553 13.75 -7.85 -12.72
N LEU A 554 14.07 -6.60 -12.77
CA LEU A 554 13.46 -5.41 -12.18
C LEU A 554 14.16 -4.92 -10.90
N TYR A 555 13.52 -4.02 -10.19
CA TYR A 555 14.10 -3.33 -9.04
C TYR A 555 14.44 -4.27 -7.88
N GLY A 556 15.60 -4.02 -7.29
CA GLY A 556 16.01 -4.66 -6.05
C GLY A 556 16.45 -6.12 -6.19
N GLY A 557 16.90 -6.68 -5.10
CA GLY A 557 17.35 -8.07 -5.03
C GLY A 557 16.23 -9.01 -4.60
N LEU A 558 16.22 -10.22 -5.15
CA LEU A 558 15.45 -11.34 -4.63
C LEU A 558 16.32 -12.16 -3.70
N GLY A 559 15.98 -12.25 -2.42
CA GLY A 559 16.61 -13.15 -1.48
C GLY A 559 15.90 -14.50 -1.43
N ILE A 560 16.62 -15.60 -1.57
CA ILE A 560 16.08 -16.96 -1.45
C ILE A 560 16.78 -17.67 -0.31
N ALA A 561 16.01 -18.09 0.70
CA ALA A 561 16.54 -18.80 1.86
C ALA A 561 16.27 -20.30 1.83
N TYR A 562 15.24 -20.72 1.12
CA TYR A 562 14.81 -22.10 1.11
C TYR A 562 14.10 -22.45 -0.18
N LEU A 563 14.35 -23.67 -0.70
CA LEU A 563 13.64 -24.21 -1.85
C LEU A 563 13.54 -25.72 -1.70
N GLU A 564 12.36 -26.25 -1.95
CA GLU A 564 12.11 -27.69 -2.08
C GLU A 564 11.02 -27.97 -3.11
N ILE A 565 11.02 -29.16 -3.69
CA ILE A 565 9.90 -29.68 -4.46
C ILE A 565 9.28 -30.83 -3.69
N ILE A 566 7.97 -30.75 -3.46
CA ILE A 566 7.17 -31.79 -2.83
C ILE A 566 6.26 -32.38 -3.89
N SER A 567 6.31 -33.68 -4.09
CA SER A 567 5.42 -34.44 -4.96
C SER A 567 4.74 -35.55 -4.16
N ARG A 568 3.79 -36.26 -4.80
CA ARG A 568 3.14 -37.41 -4.17
C ARG A 568 4.08 -38.60 -3.89
N LYS A 569 5.27 -38.61 -4.50
CA LYS A 569 6.20 -39.74 -4.41
C LYS A 569 7.46 -39.38 -3.60
N SER A 570 7.93 -38.18 -3.70
CA SER A 570 9.25 -37.81 -3.19
C SER A 570 9.37 -36.31 -2.92
N CYS A 571 10.34 -35.96 -2.09
CA CYS A 571 10.77 -34.58 -1.85
C CYS A 571 12.18 -34.39 -2.43
N PHE A 572 12.42 -33.23 -3.04
CA PHE A 572 13.68 -32.90 -3.70
C PHE A 572 14.23 -31.58 -3.14
N TYR A 573 15.55 -31.53 -2.94
CA TYR A 573 16.27 -30.37 -2.38
C TYR A 573 17.44 -29.96 -3.27
N PRO A 574 17.85 -28.70 -3.25
CA PRO A 574 19.09 -28.27 -3.90
C PRO A 574 20.32 -28.97 -3.31
N VAL A 575 21.10 -29.60 -4.17
CA VAL A 575 22.38 -30.25 -3.81
C VAL A 575 23.59 -29.58 -4.45
N SER A 576 23.39 -28.84 -5.54
CA SER A 576 24.44 -28.04 -6.18
C SER A 576 23.85 -26.90 -7.00
N ILE A 577 24.72 -25.98 -7.42
CA ILE A 577 24.36 -24.79 -8.18
C ILE A 577 25.20 -24.73 -9.45
N CYS A 578 24.56 -24.38 -10.55
CA CYS A 578 25.22 -24.13 -11.82
C CYS A 578 24.59 -22.96 -12.59
N ASN A 579 25.19 -22.60 -13.72
CA ASN A 579 24.66 -21.57 -14.64
C ASN A 579 24.36 -20.21 -13.98
N VAL A 580 25.26 -19.77 -13.08
CA VAL A 580 25.10 -18.45 -12.43
C VAL A 580 25.29 -17.34 -13.46
N LYS A 581 24.36 -16.40 -13.51
CA LYS A 581 24.34 -15.24 -14.41
C LYS A 581 24.04 -13.95 -13.66
N GLY A 582 24.76 -12.91 -14.01
CA GLY A 582 24.55 -11.58 -13.41
C GLY A 582 25.05 -11.47 -11.98
N ASN A 583 24.45 -10.56 -11.20
CA ASN A 583 24.81 -10.35 -9.81
C ASN A 583 24.06 -11.37 -8.92
N VAL A 584 24.81 -12.34 -8.38
CA VAL A 584 24.27 -13.35 -7.45
C VAL A 584 25.23 -13.45 -6.27
N GLN A 585 24.75 -13.17 -5.06
CA GLN A 585 25.55 -13.10 -3.84
C GLN A 585 25.14 -14.18 -2.84
N SER A 586 26.08 -14.61 -2.01
CA SER A 586 25.83 -15.53 -0.89
C SER A 586 25.15 -16.85 -1.30
N ILE A 587 25.55 -17.40 -2.43
CA ILE A 587 24.94 -18.56 -3.09
C ILE A 587 24.88 -19.79 -2.17
N GLN A 588 25.89 -19.99 -1.32
CA GLN A 588 26.01 -21.15 -0.44
C GLN A 588 24.84 -21.31 0.54
N HIS A 589 24.18 -20.21 0.90
CA HIS A 589 23.10 -20.25 1.91
C HIS A 589 21.88 -21.05 1.47
N ILE A 590 21.60 -21.11 0.18
CA ILE A 590 20.45 -21.88 -0.33
C ILE A 590 20.67 -23.41 -0.24
N LEU A 591 21.94 -23.86 -0.20
CA LEU A 591 22.29 -25.27 -0.12
C LEU A 591 22.27 -25.80 1.31
N VAL A 592 22.53 -24.96 2.29
CA VAL A 592 22.70 -25.38 3.69
C VAL A 592 21.46 -25.10 4.55
N ASN A 593 20.43 -24.48 3.97
CA ASN A 593 19.16 -24.14 4.66
C ASN A 593 19.37 -23.46 6.03
N ASP A 594 20.32 -22.54 6.10
CA ASP A 594 20.72 -21.87 7.34
C ASP A 594 19.91 -20.58 7.63
N LEU A 595 18.79 -20.41 6.93
CA LEU A 595 17.87 -19.28 7.00
C LEU A 595 18.46 -17.93 6.52
N ARG A 596 19.70 -17.89 6.05
CA ARG A 596 20.29 -16.74 5.37
C ARG A 596 19.93 -16.78 3.89
N PHE A 597 20.06 -15.64 3.24
CA PHE A 597 19.57 -15.48 1.87
C PHE A 597 20.70 -15.50 0.83
N CYS A 598 20.46 -16.23 -0.25
CA CYS A 598 21.10 -16.01 -1.54
C CYS A 598 20.37 -14.88 -2.26
N TYR A 599 21.09 -13.85 -2.70
CA TYR A 599 20.48 -12.68 -3.36
C TYR A 599 20.76 -12.69 -4.86
N LEU A 600 19.69 -12.46 -5.65
CA LEU A 600 19.75 -12.27 -7.09
C LEU A 600 19.34 -10.86 -7.44
N GLY A 601 20.24 -10.09 -8.04
CA GLY A 601 19.96 -8.74 -8.50
C GLY A 601 20.70 -7.65 -7.73
N GLU A 602 20.39 -6.42 -8.03
CA GLU A 602 20.97 -5.26 -7.38
C GLU A 602 20.24 -4.97 -6.08
N THR A 603 20.99 -4.83 -5.00
CA THR A 603 20.46 -4.48 -3.69
C THR A 603 20.67 -3.01 -3.35
N ASP A 604 21.44 -2.27 -4.15
CA ASP A 604 21.61 -0.83 -4.01
C ASP A 604 20.56 -0.05 -4.84
N MET A 605 19.55 0.46 -4.16
CA MET A 605 18.48 1.23 -4.80
C MET A 605 18.96 2.55 -5.39
N ASN A 606 19.98 3.18 -4.77
CA ASN A 606 20.54 4.41 -5.33
C ASN A 606 21.21 4.15 -6.68
N ALA A 607 21.90 3.02 -6.81
CA ALA A 607 22.49 2.60 -8.09
C ALA A 607 21.39 2.32 -9.13
N LEU A 608 20.28 1.68 -8.75
CA LEU A 608 19.15 1.42 -9.66
C LEU A 608 18.45 2.71 -10.12
N LEU A 609 18.28 3.68 -9.23
CA LEU A 609 17.68 4.97 -9.56
C LEU A 609 18.55 5.81 -10.49
N GLN A 610 19.89 5.73 -10.32
CA GLN A 610 20.84 6.46 -11.14
C GLN A 610 21.13 5.76 -12.48
N MET A 611 20.91 4.44 -12.55
CA MET A 611 21.20 3.60 -13.71
C MET A 611 19.97 2.75 -14.08
N PRO A 612 18.94 3.33 -14.69
CA PRO A 612 17.70 2.60 -15.05
C PRO A 612 17.95 1.36 -15.93
N GLU A 613 19.05 1.33 -16.67
CA GLU A 613 19.46 0.17 -17.46
C GLU A 613 19.78 -1.07 -16.59
N LEU A 614 20.09 -0.91 -15.32
CA LEU A 614 20.30 -2.05 -14.40
C LEU A 614 19.02 -2.86 -14.21
N THR A 615 17.86 -2.21 -14.34
CA THR A 615 16.56 -2.89 -14.25
C THR A 615 16.31 -3.86 -15.40
N LYS A 616 17.04 -3.71 -16.50
CA LYS A 616 16.95 -4.58 -17.69
C LYS A 616 17.86 -5.80 -17.61
N ARG A 617 18.79 -5.84 -16.63
CA ARG A 617 19.70 -6.95 -16.46
C ARG A 617 18.98 -8.14 -15.86
N LYS A 618 19.19 -9.29 -16.45
CA LYS A 618 18.67 -10.56 -15.99
C LYS A 618 19.69 -11.25 -15.12
N HIS A 619 19.29 -11.60 -13.92
CA HIS A 619 20.10 -12.38 -12.97
C HIS A 619 19.49 -13.77 -12.85
N GLY A 620 20.30 -14.77 -12.60
CA GLY A 620 19.74 -16.10 -12.47
C GLY A 620 20.76 -17.15 -12.03
N LEU A 621 20.22 -18.29 -11.60
CA LEU A 621 20.96 -19.49 -11.26
C LEU A 621 20.14 -20.72 -11.53
N THR A 622 20.79 -21.88 -11.59
CA THR A 622 20.13 -23.18 -11.67
C THR A 622 20.52 -24.01 -10.46
N LEU A 623 19.53 -24.49 -9.71
CA LEU A 623 19.68 -25.39 -8.58
C LEU A 623 19.49 -26.82 -9.08
N VAL A 624 20.51 -27.66 -8.94
CA VAL A 624 20.41 -29.10 -9.20
C VAL A 624 19.80 -29.76 -7.96
N LEU A 625 18.83 -30.64 -8.18
CA LEU A 625 18.06 -31.27 -7.12
C LEU A 625 18.57 -32.69 -6.85
N GLY A 626 18.56 -33.08 -5.58
CA GLY A 626 18.69 -34.47 -5.13
C GLY A 626 17.44 -34.91 -4.41
N GLU A 627 17.10 -36.19 -4.50
CA GLU A 627 15.98 -36.78 -3.79
C GLU A 627 16.36 -37.00 -2.31
N ARG A 628 15.44 -36.68 -1.40
CA ARG A 628 15.62 -36.98 0.02
C ARG A 628 15.50 -38.49 0.21
N GLN A 629 16.56 -39.14 0.69
CA GLN A 629 16.45 -40.48 1.24
C GLN A 629 15.80 -40.34 2.61
N GLU A 630 14.69 -41.01 2.84
CA GLU A 630 14.13 -41.16 4.18
C GLU A 630 15.14 -41.96 5.02
N GLU A 631 15.73 -41.33 6.05
CA GLU A 631 16.49 -42.03 7.09
C GLU A 631 15.54 -42.74 8.06
#